data_f2f024e9f71ba2b201a39be06f4b46d4
#
_entry.id   f2f024e9f71ba2b201a39be06f4b46d4
#
_cell.length_a   1.000
_cell.length_b   1.000
_cell.length_c   1.000
_cell.angle_alpha   90.00
_cell.angle_beta   90.00
_cell.angle_gamma   90.00
#
_symmetry.space_group_name_H-M   'P 1'
#
loop_
_entity.id
_entity.type
_entity.pdbx_description
1 polymer ?
#
loop_
_entity_poly.entity_id
_entity_poly.type
_entity_poly.pdbx_seq_one_letter_code
_entity_poly.pdbx_strand_id
1 'polypeptide(L)'
;MLVLDNSTIKAVIDEYAKSEIQSEAEVRSKLVVPLLCALGYPSELRAEEFPVYGFGGRKKLPAKSADFLLFSDKEFGAHRNDTQKDKDWVQSHSLLIVEAKKPGEMPDSPGQAQFYTMWTKAVAYMVTDGCEIQAYCYSDISADY
;
A
#
# COMPACT_ATOMS: atom_id res chain seq x y z
N MET A 1 3.95 -20.35 -9.11
CA MET A 1 2.53 -20.15 -8.74
C MET A 1 2.47 -20.08 -7.22
N LEU A 2 2.14 -18.92 -6.68
CA LEU A 2 1.87 -18.80 -5.27
C LEU A 2 0.53 -19.47 -4.97
N VAL A 3 0.57 -20.58 -4.27
CA VAL A 3 -0.65 -21.16 -3.70
C VAL A 3 -0.98 -20.34 -2.46
N LEU A 4 -2.03 -19.52 -2.57
CA LEU A 4 -2.54 -18.81 -1.40
C LEU A 4 -3.09 -19.81 -0.40
N ASP A 5 -2.46 -19.88 0.75
CA ASP A 5 -2.96 -20.69 1.84
C ASP A 5 -4.10 -19.94 2.56
N ASN A 6 -5.32 -20.28 2.17
CA ASN A 6 -6.53 -19.68 2.76
C ASN A 6 -6.59 -19.88 4.29
N SER A 7 -5.95 -20.91 4.83
CA SER A 7 -5.94 -21.17 6.27
C SER A 7 -5.11 -20.11 7.01
N THR A 8 -3.99 -19.69 6.44
CA THR A 8 -3.15 -18.62 7.01
C THR A 8 -3.85 -17.28 6.97
N ILE A 9 -4.51 -16.95 5.86
CA ILE A 9 -5.29 -15.70 5.73
C ILE A 9 -6.43 -15.69 6.75
N LYS A 10 -7.16 -16.79 6.87
CA LYS A 10 -8.24 -16.93 7.84
C LYS A 10 -7.74 -16.75 9.28
N ALA A 11 -6.59 -17.34 9.62
CA ALA A 11 -6.00 -17.20 10.96
C ALA A 11 -5.66 -15.74 11.28
N VAL A 12 -5.14 -14.97 10.32
CA VAL A 12 -4.87 -13.53 10.49
C VAL A 12 -6.17 -12.78 10.78
N ILE A 13 -7.22 -13.03 10.02
CA ILE A 13 -8.51 -12.35 10.17
C ILE A 13 -9.15 -12.72 11.51
N ASP A 14 -9.13 -14.00 11.90
CA ASP A 14 -9.71 -14.48 13.15
C ASP A 14 -8.97 -13.88 14.37
N GLU A 15 -7.66 -13.76 14.31
CA GLU A 15 -6.86 -13.14 15.38
C GLU A 15 -7.13 -11.64 15.47
N TYR A 16 -7.21 -10.95 14.34
CA TYR A 16 -7.55 -9.54 14.28
C TYR A 16 -8.95 -9.27 14.85
N ALA A 17 -9.92 -10.11 14.56
CA ALA A 17 -11.31 -9.97 15.03
C ALA A 17 -11.44 -10.03 16.56
N LYS A 18 -10.46 -10.63 17.26
CA LYS A 18 -10.42 -10.68 18.72
C LYS A 18 -9.81 -9.44 19.36
N SER A 19 -9.21 -8.57 18.58
CA SER A 19 -8.48 -7.39 19.05
C SER A 19 -9.39 -6.17 19.12
N GLU A 20 -9.22 -5.34 20.14
CA GLU A 20 -9.80 -4.00 20.17
C GLU A 20 -8.89 -3.05 19.39
N ILE A 21 -9.39 -2.49 18.31
CA ILE A 21 -8.63 -1.63 17.41
C ILE A 21 -9.15 -0.21 17.51
N GLN A 22 -8.29 0.73 17.90
CA GLN A 22 -8.64 2.12 18.13
C GLN A 22 -7.83 3.12 17.31
N SER A 23 -6.78 2.68 16.64
CA SER A 23 -5.88 3.57 15.93
C SER A 23 -5.52 3.03 14.54
N GLU A 24 -5.10 3.95 13.67
CA GLU A 24 -4.53 3.61 12.38
C GLU A 24 -3.28 2.73 12.51
N ALA A 25 -2.42 3.02 13.49
CA ALA A 25 -1.22 2.23 13.75
C ALA A 25 -1.56 0.78 14.10
N GLU A 26 -2.64 0.54 14.84
CA GLU A 26 -3.10 -0.81 15.16
C GLU A 26 -3.70 -1.53 13.95
N VAL A 27 -4.46 -0.84 13.10
CA VAL A 27 -4.91 -1.40 11.82
C VAL A 27 -3.71 -1.85 11.00
N ARG A 28 -2.69 -1.01 10.92
CA ARG A 28 -1.46 -1.30 10.18
C ARG A 28 -0.72 -2.53 10.74
N SER A 29 -0.45 -2.54 12.03
CA SER A 29 0.38 -3.58 12.66
C SER A 29 -0.36 -4.90 12.91
N LYS A 30 -1.64 -4.85 13.21
CA LYS A 30 -2.41 -6.04 13.60
C LYS A 30 -3.19 -6.69 12.46
N LEU A 31 -3.51 -5.92 11.41
CA LEU A 31 -4.21 -6.45 10.24
C LEU A 31 -3.34 -6.42 8.99
N VAL A 32 -2.90 -5.25 8.57
CA VAL A 32 -2.30 -5.07 7.24
C VAL A 32 -0.98 -5.84 7.12
N VAL A 33 -0.06 -5.67 8.04
CA VAL A 33 1.25 -6.36 7.98
C VAL A 33 1.10 -7.88 8.02
N PRO A 34 0.36 -8.49 8.97
CA PRO A 34 0.13 -9.93 8.96
C PRO A 34 -0.57 -10.44 7.69
N LEU A 35 -1.52 -9.67 7.17
CA LEU A 35 -2.23 -10.01 5.93
C LEU A 35 -1.29 -10.00 4.72
N LEU A 36 -0.47 -8.97 4.58
CA LEU A 36 0.50 -8.88 3.49
C LEU A 36 1.53 -10.02 3.55
N CYS A 37 1.99 -10.39 4.73
CA CYS A 37 2.86 -11.57 4.89
C CYS A 37 2.16 -12.85 4.44
N ALA A 38 0.91 -13.06 4.86
CA ALA A 38 0.12 -14.24 4.47
C ALA A 38 -0.15 -14.29 2.96
N LEU A 39 -0.25 -13.13 2.31
CA LEU A 39 -0.42 -13.02 0.86
C LEU A 39 0.89 -13.18 0.07
N GLY A 40 2.02 -13.40 0.73
CA GLY A 40 3.30 -13.61 0.08
C GLY A 40 4.13 -12.35 -0.16
N TYR A 41 3.84 -11.27 0.56
CA TYR A 41 4.58 -10.01 0.49
C TYR A 41 5.30 -9.72 1.82
N PRO A 42 6.39 -10.43 2.11
CA PRO A 42 7.22 -10.17 3.29
C PRO A 42 7.92 -8.80 3.16
N SER A 43 8.68 -8.44 4.19
CA SER A 43 9.38 -7.15 4.22
C SER A 43 10.31 -6.88 3.03
N GLU A 44 10.81 -7.94 2.39
CA GLU A 44 11.69 -7.84 1.21
C GLU A 44 10.98 -7.37 -0.05
N LEU A 45 9.66 -7.50 -0.10
CA LEU A 45 8.84 -7.12 -1.26
C LEU A 45 7.97 -5.89 -1.02
N ARG A 46 8.14 -5.23 0.12
CA ARG A 46 7.36 -4.03 0.44
C ARG A 46 8.22 -2.93 1.05
N ALA A 47 7.90 -1.70 0.70
CA ALA A 47 8.34 -0.52 1.41
C ALA A 47 7.26 -0.02 2.34
N GLU A 48 7.64 0.41 3.54
CA GLU A 48 6.76 1.05 4.50
C GLU A 48 7.06 2.54 4.57
N GLU A 49 6.02 3.36 4.72
CA GLU A 49 6.13 4.83 4.74
C GLU A 49 6.91 5.37 3.53
N PHE A 50 6.56 4.86 2.34
CA PHE A 50 7.26 5.21 1.10
C PHE A 50 6.90 6.64 0.67
N PRO A 51 7.88 7.55 0.57
CA PRO A 51 7.60 8.93 0.18
C PRO A 51 7.20 9.02 -1.28
N VAL A 52 6.05 9.67 -1.53
CA VAL A 52 5.55 9.95 -2.87
C VAL A 52 5.65 11.44 -3.13
N TYR A 53 6.39 11.81 -4.15
CA TYR A 53 6.62 13.19 -4.52
C TYR A 53 5.54 13.67 -5.50
N GLY A 54 5.00 14.86 -5.23
CA GLY A 54 4.03 15.49 -6.13
C GLY A 54 4.66 15.91 -7.46
N PHE A 55 3.82 15.96 -8.50
CA PHE A 55 4.23 16.49 -9.79
C PHE A 55 4.27 18.01 -9.75
N GLY A 56 5.38 18.57 -10.24
CA GLY A 56 5.48 19.95 -10.60
C GLY A 56 5.84 20.89 -9.44
N GLY A 57 6.85 21.64 -9.69
CA GLY A 57 7.27 22.76 -8.89
C GLY A 57 8.66 22.58 -8.28
N ARG A 58 9.40 23.63 -8.38
CA ARG A 58 10.78 23.75 -7.89
C ARG A 58 10.92 23.69 -6.36
N LYS A 59 9.81 23.56 -5.64
CA LYS A 59 9.82 23.35 -4.20
C LYS A 59 9.47 21.90 -3.92
N LYS A 60 10.33 21.24 -3.16
CA LYS A 60 10.02 19.97 -2.52
C LYS A 60 8.79 20.21 -1.64
N LEU A 61 7.61 19.88 -2.15
CA LEU A 61 6.44 19.77 -1.30
C LEU A 61 6.75 18.69 -0.25
N PRO A 62 6.27 18.85 0.99
CA PRO A 62 6.40 17.79 1.97
C PRO A 62 5.86 16.50 1.34
N ALA A 63 6.73 15.50 1.20
CA ALA A 63 6.35 14.23 0.63
C ALA A 63 5.23 13.63 1.48
N LYS A 64 4.14 13.26 0.85
CA LYS A 64 3.18 12.34 1.45
C LYS A 64 3.79 10.96 1.38
N SER A 65 3.64 10.18 2.42
CA SER A 65 4.14 8.81 2.44
C SER A 65 2.98 7.84 2.29
N ALA A 66 3.13 6.89 1.35
CA ALA A 66 2.26 5.73 1.29
C ALA A 66 2.60 4.79 2.45
N ASP A 67 1.59 4.27 3.15
CA ASP A 67 1.83 3.35 4.26
C ASP A 67 2.62 2.12 3.81
N PHE A 68 2.19 1.52 2.69
CA PHE A 68 2.87 0.40 2.07
C PHE A 68 2.88 0.54 0.55
N LEU A 69 4.01 0.25 -0.05
CA LEU A 69 4.15 0.06 -1.50
C LEU A 69 4.74 -1.32 -1.75
N LEU A 70 4.01 -2.16 -2.49
CA LEU A 70 4.42 -3.51 -2.84
C LEU A 70 5.07 -3.54 -4.21
N PHE A 71 6.13 -4.31 -4.35
CA PHE A 71 6.88 -4.46 -5.59
C PHE A 71 6.76 -5.86 -6.16
N SER A 72 6.79 -5.96 -7.49
CA SER A 72 6.71 -7.21 -8.22
C SER A 72 8.03 -8.01 -8.22
N ASP A 73 9.13 -7.39 -7.81
CA ASP A 73 10.47 -7.95 -7.92
C ASP A 73 11.17 -8.04 -6.56
N LYS A 74 11.84 -9.18 -6.34
CA LYS A 74 12.68 -9.43 -5.15
C LYS A 74 13.93 -8.53 -5.09
N GLU A 75 14.28 -7.89 -6.19
CA GLU A 75 15.39 -6.93 -6.23
C GLU A 75 15.15 -5.64 -5.44
N PHE A 76 13.97 -5.46 -4.90
CA PHE A 76 13.67 -4.31 -4.04
C PHE A 76 14.73 -4.13 -2.94
N GLY A 77 15.16 -5.21 -2.32
CA GLY A 77 16.19 -5.16 -1.27
C GLY A 77 17.52 -4.57 -1.76
N ALA A 78 17.91 -4.87 -3.00
CA ALA A 78 19.13 -4.35 -3.62
C ALA A 78 19.01 -2.86 -3.98
N HIS A 79 17.80 -2.39 -4.28
CA HIS A 79 17.51 -1.02 -4.69
C HIS A 79 16.93 -0.14 -3.58
N ARG A 80 16.84 -0.66 -2.35
CA ARG A 80 16.16 0.02 -1.24
C ARG A 80 16.64 1.46 -1.00
N ASN A 81 17.91 1.72 -1.20
CA ASN A 81 18.48 3.07 -1.04
C ASN A 81 18.27 3.97 -2.26
N ASP A 82 18.01 3.37 -3.42
CA ASP A 82 17.90 4.06 -4.70
C ASP A 82 16.44 4.24 -5.15
N THR A 83 15.52 3.40 -4.66
CA THR A 83 14.11 3.37 -5.06
C THR A 83 13.39 4.70 -4.88
N GLN A 84 13.76 5.47 -3.86
CA GLN A 84 13.19 6.81 -3.65
C GLN A 84 13.69 7.84 -4.66
N LYS A 85 14.83 7.57 -5.31
CA LYS A 85 15.48 8.45 -6.27
C LYS A 85 15.27 7.98 -7.70
N ASP A 86 15.08 6.67 -7.90
CA ASP A 86 14.90 6.07 -9.21
C ASP A 86 13.41 5.92 -9.53
N LYS A 87 12.84 6.98 -10.06
CA LYS A 87 11.44 7.03 -10.46
C LYS A 87 11.09 5.96 -11.50
N ASP A 88 11.97 5.72 -12.47
CA ASP A 88 11.71 4.77 -13.55
C ASP A 88 11.66 3.35 -13.03
N TRP A 89 12.55 2.98 -12.11
CA TRP A 89 12.51 1.68 -11.44
C TRP A 89 11.21 1.50 -10.64
N VAL A 90 10.84 2.50 -9.83
CA VAL A 90 9.61 2.47 -9.03
C VAL A 90 8.39 2.30 -9.94
N GLN A 91 8.29 3.06 -11.01
CA GLN A 91 7.14 2.99 -11.92
C GLN A 91 7.07 1.67 -12.67
N SER A 92 8.20 1.01 -12.91
CA SER A 92 8.24 -0.29 -13.59
C SER A 92 7.91 -1.46 -12.67
N HIS A 93 8.11 -1.34 -11.36
CA HIS A 93 8.03 -2.45 -10.41
C HIS A 93 6.94 -2.30 -9.35
N SER A 94 6.29 -1.14 -9.26
CA SER A 94 5.20 -0.92 -8.30
C SER A 94 3.96 -1.72 -8.66
N LEU A 95 3.44 -2.45 -7.68
CA LEU A 95 2.31 -3.34 -7.88
C LEU A 95 1.05 -2.83 -7.17
N LEU A 96 1.14 -2.58 -5.87
CA LEU A 96 0.00 -2.23 -5.04
C LEU A 96 0.42 -1.21 -3.97
N ILE A 97 -0.39 -0.18 -3.80
CA ILE A 97 -0.33 0.71 -2.65
C ILE A 97 -1.39 0.28 -1.66
N VAL A 98 -1.02 0.20 -0.39
CA VAL A 98 -1.95 -0.08 0.70
C VAL A 98 -1.91 1.05 1.72
N GLU A 99 -3.08 1.58 2.04
CA GLU A 99 -3.27 2.61 3.04
C GLU A 99 -4.13 2.10 4.19
N ALA A 100 -3.68 2.34 5.41
CA ALA A 100 -4.47 2.11 6.59
C ALA A 100 -5.13 3.43 7.06
N LYS A 101 -6.32 3.33 7.58
CA LYS A 101 -7.06 4.43 8.22
C LYS A 101 -7.51 4.00 9.61
N LYS A 102 -7.77 4.95 10.46
CA LYS A 102 -8.41 4.73 11.75
C LYS A 102 -9.80 4.14 11.54
N PRO A 103 -10.26 3.20 12.38
CA PRO A 103 -11.62 2.67 12.28
C PRO A 103 -12.68 3.76 12.17
N GLY A 104 -13.53 3.65 11.16
CA GLY A 104 -14.58 4.62 10.84
C GLY A 104 -14.16 5.83 9.99
N GLU A 105 -12.88 5.91 9.59
CA GLU A 105 -12.35 7.04 8.81
C GLU A 105 -12.01 6.67 7.36
N MET A 106 -12.83 5.84 6.73
CA MET A 106 -12.67 5.55 5.31
C MET A 106 -12.85 6.81 4.45
N PRO A 107 -11.99 7.03 3.44
CA PRO A 107 -12.13 8.18 2.56
C PRO A 107 -13.40 8.08 1.68
N ASP A 108 -14.04 9.23 1.43
CA ASP A 108 -15.23 9.33 0.59
C ASP A 108 -14.90 9.29 -0.91
N SER A 109 -13.64 9.48 -1.27
CA SER A 109 -13.21 9.59 -2.67
C SER A 109 -11.83 8.98 -2.89
N PRO A 110 -11.48 8.58 -4.14
CA PRO A 110 -10.17 8.02 -4.48
C PRO A 110 -9.06 9.06 -4.66
N GLY A 111 -9.21 10.30 -4.18
CA GLY A 111 -8.25 11.38 -4.44
C GLY A 111 -6.83 11.08 -3.99
N GLN A 112 -6.64 10.45 -2.84
CA GLN A 112 -5.32 10.02 -2.37
C GLN A 112 -4.76 8.88 -3.23
N ALA A 113 -5.61 7.94 -3.65
CA ALA A 113 -5.24 6.87 -4.56
C ALA A 113 -4.75 7.43 -5.89
N GLN A 114 -5.44 8.41 -6.45
CA GLN A 114 -5.04 9.08 -7.69
C GLN A 114 -3.66 9.72 -7.54
N PHE A 115 -3.42 10.46 -6.46
CA PHE A 115 -2.14 11.10 -6.21
C PHE A 115 -0.98 10.08 -6.15
N TYR A 116 -1.14 9.00 -5.42
CA TYR A 116 -0.10 7.99 -5.27
C TYR A 116 0.14 7.20 -6.56
N THR A 117 -0.91 6.80 -7.26
CA THR A 117 -0.78 6.01 -8.49
C THR A 117 -0.24 6.82 -9.66
N MET A 118 -0.51 8.12 -9.72
CA MET A 118 0.09 9.00 -10.72
C MET A 118 1.62 8.98 -10.67
N TRP A 119 2.18 8.99 -9.49
CA TRP A 119 3.64 9.00 -9.33
C TRP A 119 4.25 7.60 -9.44
N THR A 120 3.69 6.62 -8.74
CA THR A 120 4.26 5.26 -8.65
C THR A 120 3.89 4.38 -9.84
N LYS A 121 2.79 4.70 -10.53
CA LYS A 121 2.15 3.84 -11.54
C LYS A 121 1.83 2.43 -11.02
N ALA A 122 1.58 2.31 -9.73
CA ALA A 122 1.12 1.04 -9.15
C ALA A 122 -0.17 0.58 -9.86
N VAL A 123 -0.27 -0.72 -10.07
CA VAL A 123 -1.40 -1.33 -10.80
C VAL A 123 -2.71 -1.16 -10.03
N ALA A 124 -2.64 -1.15 -8.71
CA ALA A 124 -3.81 -1.03 -7.85
C ALA A 124 -3.51 -0.22 -6.58
N TYR A 125 -4.58 0.24 -5.96
CA TYR A 125 -4.57 0.92 -4.66
C TYR A 125 -5.63 0.29 -3.77
N MET A 126 -5.28 0.05 -2.52
CA MET A 126 -6.18 -0.49 -1.50
C MET A 126 -6.14 0.38 -0.26
N VAL A 127 -7.29 0.64 0.32
CA VAL A 127 -7.40 1.33 1.61
C VAL A 127 -8.32 0.55 2.54
N THR A 128 -7.96 0.47 3.80
CA THR A 128 -8.75 -0.19 4.83
C THR A 128 -8.71 0.58 6.14
N ASP A 129 -9.84 0.63 6.83
CA ASP A 129 -9.94 1.10 8.21
C ASP A 129 -10.02 -0.06 9.23
N GLY A 130 -9.79 -1.28 8.74
CA GLY A 130 -9.90 -2.50 9.54
C GLY A 130 -11.31 -3.10 9.62
N CYS A 131 -12.33 -2.39 9.16
CA CYS A 131 -13.72 -2.86 9.11
C CYS A 131 -14.18 -3.14 7.68
N GLU A 132 -13.69 -2.34 6.73
CA GLU A 132 -13.95 -2.50 5.31
C GLU A 132 -12.68 -2.29 4.49
N ILE A 133 -12.71 -2.72 3.25
CA ILE A 133 -11.64 -2.54 2.27
C ILE A 133 -12.24 -1.94 1.00
N GLN A 134 -11.59 -0.90 0.49
CA GLN A 134 -11.84 -0.36 -0.84
C GLN A 134 -10.60 -0.57 -1.71
N ALA A 135 -10.80 -1.06 -2.92
CA ALA A 135 -9.73 -1.31 -3.88
C ALA A 135 -10.05 -0.65 -5.22
N TYR A 136 -9.03 -0.08 -5.82
CA TYR A 136 -9.12 0.63 -7.09
C TYR A 136 -8.02 0.12 -8.03
N CYS A 137 -8.36 -0.14 -9.29
CA CYS A 137 -7.38 -0.42 -10.33
C CYS A 137 -6.88 0.87 -10.96
N TYR A 138 -5.65 0.88 -11.43
CA TYR A 138 -5.06 2.06 -12.08
C TYR A 138 -5.88 2.56 -13.28
N SER A 139 -6.42 1.64 -14.08
CA SER A 139 -7.28 1.96 -15.22
C SER A 139 -8.53 2.73 -14.82
N ASP A 140 -9.13 2.38 -13.68
CA ASP A 140 -10.34 3.04 -13.18
C ASP A 140 -10.00 4.42 -12.60
N ILE A 141 -8.85 4.54 -11.94
CA ILE A 141 -8.38 5.79 -11.38
C ILE A 141 -7.99 6.77 -12.49
N SER A 142 -7.33 6.29 -13.54
CA SER A 142 -6.85 7.12 -14.64
C SER A 142 -7.96 7.56 -15.61
N ALA A 143 -9.09 6.89 -15.62
CA ALA A 143 -10.22 7.24 -16.49
C ALA A 143 -10.90 8.57 -16.11
N ASP A 144 -10.68 9.05 -14.89
CA ASP A 144 -11.26 10.30 -14.36
C ASP A 144 -10.38 11.55 -14.63
N TYR A 145 -9.34 11.41 -15.44
CA TYR A 145 -8.45 12.53 -15.84
C TYR A 145 -8.75 13.06 -17.24
#